data_d06dc8a388d62637f2c1cd2bff89303d
#
_entry.id   d06dc8a388d62637f2c1cd2bff89303d
#
_cell.length_a   1.000
_cell.length_b   1.000
_cell.length_c   1.000
_cell.angle_alpha   90.00
_cell.angle_beta   90.00
_cell.angle_gamma   90.00
#
_symmetry.space_group_name_H-M   'P 1'
#
loop_
_entity.id
_entity.type
_entity.pdbx_description
1 polymer ?
#
loop_
_entity_poly.entity_id
_entity_poly.type
_entity_poly.pdbx_seq_one_letter_code
_entity_poly.pdbx_strand_id
1 'polypeptide(L)'
;MDTKALFVLLLVAGIVGGFSINNYMNDDSLDIKVGSEAPDFTLTDTEGNEFNLSDYEGEKVVVLEFMSMSCGTCKNFEENTLKDYCNETMPEDVEVISITQTKNVDENDLAERTEEMGWEFIKGQNDITDAFGADRSPTIVIIDKDGMITFSKSGSMSQSELEEKINAALE
;
A
#
# COMPACT_ATOMS: atom_id res chain seq x y z
N MET A 1 -46.11 33.29 35.54
CA MET A 1 -45.03 32.59 34.78
C MET A 1 -44.35 31.69 35.78
N ASP A 2 -44.56 30.39 35.62
CA ASP A 2 -44.14 29.39 36.59
C ASP A 2 -42.58 29.22 36.60
N THR A 3 -42.01 29.40 37.76
CA THR A 3 -40.59 29.22 38.05
C THR A 3 -40.08 27.79 37.76
N LYS A 4 -40.99 26.85 37.58
CA LYS A 4 -40.66 25.46 37.23
C LYS A 4 -40.32 25.25 35.75
N ALA A 5 -40.80 26.14 34.85
CA ALA A 5 -40.47 26.07 33.43
C ALA A 5 -39.08 26.61 33.10
N LEU A 6 -38.51 27.49 33.95
CA LEU A 6 -37.18 28.05 33.75
C LEU A 6 -36.07 27.11 34.14
N PHE A 7 -36.33 26.16 35.08
CA PHE A 7 -35.31 25.18 35.52
C PHE A 7 -35.11 24.02 34.57
N VAL A 8 -36.14 23.69 33.76
CA VAL A 8 -36.02 22.61 32.74
C VAL A 8 -35.25 23.07 31.51
N LEU A 9 -35.29 24.37 31.21
CA LEU A 9 -34.59 24.95 30.05
C LEU A 9 -33.04 25.11 30.29
N LEU A 10 -32.64 25.15 31.54
CA LEU A 10 -31.18 25.28 31.88
C LEU A 10 -30.48 23.92 31.97
N LEU A 11 -31.22 22.81 32.11
CA LEU A 11 -30.63 21.46 32.16
C LEU A 11 -30.41 20.84 30.77
N VAL A 12 -31.07 21.35 29.73
CA VAL A 12 -30.86 20.89 28.35
C VAL A 12 -29.71 21.62 27.66
N ALA A 13 -29.32 22.79 28.14
CA ALA A 13 -28.20 23.54 27.61
C ALA A 13 -26.80 23.06 28.09
N GLY A 14 -26.76 22.15 29.08
CA GLY A 14 -25.53 21.66 29.71
C GLY A 14 -24.92 20.40 29.10
N ILE A 15 -25.57 19.78 28.12
CA ILE A 15 -25.11 18.47 27.55
C ILE A 15 -24.55 18.62 26.13
N VAL A 16 -24.53 19.82 25.56
CA VAL A 16 -23.98 20.07 24.21
C VAL A 16 -22.57 20.70 24.25
N GLY A 17 -21.94 20.70 25.40
CA GLY A 17 -20.60 21.29 25.59
C GLY A 17 -19.52 20.25 25.84
N GLY A 18 -19.22 19.38 24.87
CA GLY A 18 -18.18 18.38 25.05
C GLY A 18 -17.77 17.61 23.79
N PHE A 19 -18.24 18.00 22.64
CA PHE A 19 -17.63 17.48 21.41
C PHE A 19 -16.46 18.40 21.09
N SER A 20 -15.30 18.07 21.67
CA SER A 20 -14.03 18.58 21.16
C SER A 20 -13.89 18.14 19.73
N ILE A 21 -14.15 19.06 18.81
CA ILE A 21 -13.60 19.00 17.45
C ILE A 21 -12.10 19.27 17.59
N ASN A 22 -11.38 18.27 18.13
CA ASN A 22 -9.94 18.29 18.04
C ASN A 22 -9.57 18.07 16.59
N ASN A 23 -9.12 19.15 15.97
CA ASN A 23 -8.16 19.21 14.90
C ASN A 23 -8.25 18.08 13.87
N TYR A 24 -9.14 18.23 12.91
CA TYR A 24 -8.77 17.90 11.55
C TYR A 24 -7.74 18.93 11.11
N MET A 25 -6.52 18.83 11.60
CA MET A 25 -5.37 19.35 10.88
C MET A 25 -5.30 18.47 9.65
N ASN A 26 -5.63 19.02 8.50
CA ASN A 26 -5.21 18.51 7.21
C ASN A 26 -3.68 18.52 7.24
N ASP A 27 -3.10 17.40 7.62
CA ASP A 27 -1.76 17.04 7.21
C ASP A 27 -1.94 16.56 5.77
N ASP A 28 -1.66 17.44 4.81
CA ASP A 28 -1.61 17.12 3.38
C ASP A 28 -0.37 16.26 3.05
N SER A 29 0.24 15.63 4.01
CA SER A 29 1.10 14.50 3.77
C SER A 29 0.17 13.30 3.50
N LEU A 30 0.14 12.85 2.25
CA LEU A 30 -0.42 11.57 1.84
C LEU A 30 0.42 10.46 2.48
N ASP A 31 0.38 10.37 3.81
CA ASP A 31 0.88 9.23 4.54
C ASP A 31 -0.09 8.08 4.29
N ILE A 32 0.35 7.08 3.53
CA ILE A 32 -0.37 5.82 3.40
C ILE A 32 -0.74 5.35 4.78
N LYS A 33 -2.02 5.36 5.03
CA LYS A 33 -2.52 5.00 6.35
C LYS A 33 -2.86 3.53 6.37
N VAL A 34 -2.07 2.74 7.08
CA VAL A 34 -2.46 1.37 7.40
C VAL A 34 -3.88 1.37 8.00
N GLY A 35 -4.75 0.54 7.46
CA GLY A 35 -6.18 0.48 7.78
C GLY A 35 -7.07 1.37 6.90
N SER A 36 -6.54 2.00 5.85
CA SER A 36 -7.33 2.65 4.80
C SER A 36 -7.42 1.79 3.55
N GLU A 37 -8.42 2.07 2.72
CA GLU A 37 -8.54 1.52 1.37
C GLU A 37 -7.34 1.95 0.51
N ALA A 38 -6.79 1.02 -0.27
CA ALA A 38 -5.71 1.28 -1.18
C ALA A 38 -6.20 2.14 -2.37
N PRO A 39 -5.44 3.17 -2.78
CA PRO A 39 -5.77 3.90 -4.00
C PRO A 39 -5.75 2.94 -5.20
N ASP A 40 -6.86 2.86 -5.95
CA ASP A 40 -6.89 2.07 -7.17
C ASP A 40 -6.06 2.72 -8.28
N PHE A 41 -5.47 1.89 -9.11
CA PHE A 41 -4.67 2.34 -10.26
C PHE A 41 -4.79 1.37 -11.42
N THR A 42 -4.50 1.86 -12.63
CA THR A 42 -4.33 1.04 -13.82
C THR A 42 -2.88 1.11 -14.28
N LEU A 43 -2.25 -0.04 -14.47
CA LEU A 43 -0.90 -0.17 -15.05
C LEU A 43 -0.93 -1.14 -16.22
N THR A 44 0.14 -1.10 -17.01
CA THR A 44 0.35 -2.02 -18.13
C THR A 44 1.56 -2.90 -17.80
N ASP A 45 1.40 -4.21 -17.92
CA ASP A 45 2.48 -5.17 -17.72
C ASP A 45 3.50 -5.16 -18.88
N THR A 46 4.56 -5.93 -18.77
CA THR A 46 5.60 -6.02 -19.80
C THR A 46 5.16 -6.73 -21.09
N GLU A 47 4.01 -7.40 -21.07
CA GLU A 47 3.39 -8.04 -22.24
C GLU A 47 2.39 -7.11 -22.96
N GLY A 48 2.07 -5.95 -22.36
CA GLY A 48 1.15 -4.95 -22.89
C GLY A 48 -0.30 -5.13 -22.44
N ASN A 49 -0.58 -5.95 -21.43
CA ASN A 49 -1.91 -6.10 -20.83
C ASN A 49 -2.14 -5.03 -19.77
N GLU A 50 -3.30 -4.42 -19.78
CA GLU A 50 -3.72 -3.52 -18.71
C GLU A 50 -4.34 -4.32 -17.56
N PHE A 51 -4.05 -3.92 -16.33
CA PHE A 51 -4.67 -4.44 -15.11
C PHE A 51 -4.91 -3.32 -14.10
N ASN A 52 -5.87 -3.51 -13.22
CA ASN A 52 -6.18 -2.60 -12.12
C ASN A 52 -5.80 -3.27 -10.79
N LEU A 53 -5.45 -2.48 -9.78
CA LEU A 53 -5.27 -3.04 -8.44
C LEU A 53 -6.55 -3.72 -7.94
N SER A 54 -7.71 -3.13 -8.23
CA SER A 54 -9.03 -3.67 -7.90
C SER A 54 -9.36 -5.03 -8.57
N ASP A 55 -8.64 -5.45 -9.59
CA ASP A 55 -8.83 -6.77 -10.20
C ASP A 55 -8.42 -7.92 -9.26
N TYR A 56 -7.63 -7.63 -8.23
CA TYR A 56 -7.21 -8.60 -7.21
C TYR A 56 -8.13 -8.66 -5.99
N GLU A 57 -9.08 -7.72 -5.85
CA GLU A 57 -10.01 -7.70 -4.72
C GLU A 57 -10.85 -8.98 -4.66
N GLY A 58 -10.99 -9.53 -3.47
CA GLY A 58 -11.70 -10.79 -3.22
C GLY A 58 -10.90 -12.05 -3.58
N GLU A 59 -9.78 -11.92 -4.27
CA GLU A 59 -8.98 -13.05 -4.77
C GLU A 59 -7.61 -13.16 -4.13
N LYS A 60 -6.83 -12.06 -4.14
CA LYS A 60 -5.42 -12.08 -3.74
C LYS A 60 -5.05 -10.99 -2.73
N VAL A 61 -4.10 -11.31 -1.88
CA VAL A 61 -3.29 -10.33 -1.16
C VAL A 61 -2.26 -9.78 -2.14
N VAL A 62 -2.09 -8.45 -2.19
CA VAL A 62 -1.13 -7.81 -3.10
C VAL A 62 0.03 -7.21 -2.32
N VAL A 63 1.25 -7.55 -2.71
CA VAL A 63 2.49 -6.96 -2.20
C VAL A 63 3.04 -6.03 -3.26
N LEU A 64 2.99 -4.74 -3.00
CA LEU A 64 3.60 -3.71 -3.85
C LEU A 64 4.99 -3.36 -3.32
N GLU A 65 5.99 -3.41 -4.18
CA GLU A 65 7.30 -2.83 -3.95
C GLU A 65 7.48 -1.61 -4.84
N PHE A 66 7.57 -0.42 -4.26
CA PHE A 66 7.97 0.79 -4.99
C PHE A 66 9.50 0.88 -4.97
N MET A 67 10.10 0.72 -6.14
CA MET A 67 11.55 0.57 -6.28
C MET A 67 12.14 1.55 -7.29
N SER A 68 13.45 1.57 -7.40
CA SER A 68 14.18 2.27 -8.46
C SER A 68 15.27 1.35 -9.03
N MET A 69 15.46 1.34 -10.33
CA MET A 69 16.46 0.51 -11.02
C MET A 69 17.90 0.73 -10.52
N SER A 70 18.21 1.92 -9.99
CA SER A 70 19.52 2.26 -9.42
C SER A 70 19.64 2.02 -7.91
N CYS A 71 18.58 1.51 -7.27
CA CYS A 71 18.52 1.33 -5.82
C CYS A 71 19.21 0.03 -5.40
N GLY A 72 20.39 0.11 -4.80
CA GLY A 72 21.11 -1.08 -4.32
C GLY A 72 20.40 -1.81 -3.18
N THR A 73 19.64 -1.11 -2.32
CA THR A 73 18.85 -1.72 -1.25
C THR A 73 17.66 -2.48 -1.82
N CYS A 74 17.02 -1.97 -2.89
CA CYS A 74 15.94 -2.65 -3.59
C CYS A 74 16.46 -3.96 -4.18
N LYS A 75 17.55 -3.89 -4.95
CA LYS A 75 18.17 -5.07 -5.55
C LYS A 75 18.52 -6.13 -4.50
N ASN A 76 19.08 -5.73 -3.37
CA ASN A 76 19.38 -6.67 -2.27
C ASN A 76 18.12 -7.31 -1.68
N PHE A 77 17.04 -6.54 -1.50
CA PHE A 77 15.76 -7.03 -1.00
C PHE A 77 15.10 -8.00 -2.00
N GLU A 78 15.10 -7.64 -3.27
CA GLU A 78 14.57 -8.47 -4.35
C GLU A 78 15.32 -9.81 -4.44
N GLU A 79 16.66 -9.78 -4.47
CA GLU A 79 17.49 -10.98 -4.65
C GLU A 79 17.53 -11.92 -3.44
N ASN A 80 17.41 -11.39 -2.21
CA ASN A 80 17.62 -12.17 -0.97
C ASN A 80 16.37 -12.29 -0.08
N THR A 81 15.25 -11.71 -0.49
CA THR A 81 14.00 -11.79 0.28
C THR A 81 12.82 -12.12 -0.62
N LEU A 82 12.51 -11.26 -1.60
CA LEU A 82 11.35 -11.49 -2.48
C LEU A 82 11.54 -12.74 -3.35
N LYS A 83 12.75 -12.94 -3.90
CA LYS A 83 13.02 -14.08 -4.78
C LYS A 83 12.87 -15.41 -4.03
N ASP A 84 13.40 -15.50 -2.81
CA ASP A 84 13.26 -16.69 -1.98
C ASP A 84 11.78 -16.90 -1.60
N TYR A 85 11.08 -15.83 -1.19
CA TYR A 85 9.65 -15.90 -0.89
C TYR A 85 8.82 -16.37 -2.10
N CYS A 86 8.97 -15.72 -3.25
CA CYS A 86 8.20 -16.05 -4.46
C CYS A 86 8.45 -17.46 -4.98
N ASN A 87 9.68 -17.97 -4.86
CA ASN A 87 10.05 -19.29 -5.39
C ASN A 87 9.76 -20.43 -4.43
N GLU A 88 9.76 -20.19 -3.11
CA GLU A 88 9.72 -21.26 -2.12
C GLU A 88 8.39 -21.35 -1.35
N THR A 89 7.78 -20.19 -1.05
CA THR A 89 6.71 -20.17 -0.05
C THR A 89 5.46 -19.39 -0.45
N MET A 90 5.47 -18.66 -1.57
CA MET A 90 4.36 -17.80 -1.99
C MET A 90 3.09 -18.61 -2.30
N PRO A 91 1.96 -18.37 -1.60
CA PRO A 91 0.68 -18.99 -1.92
C PRO A 91 0.09 -18.49 -3.23
N GLU A 92 -0.83 -19.27 -3.84
CA GLU A 92 -1.51 -18.89 -5.09
C GLU A 92 -2.40 -17.63 -4.96
N ASP A 93 -2.84 -17.31 -3.74
CA ASP A 93 -3.66 -16.15 -3.41
C ASP A 93 -2.86 -14.93 -2.93
N VAL A 94 -1.58 -14.88 -3.32
CA VAL A 94 -0.69 -13.71 -3.16
C VAL A 94 -0.17 -13.29 -4.53
N GLU A 95 -0.08 -11.98 -4.75
CA GLU A 95 0.54 -11.37 -5.91
C GLU A 95 1.65 -10.42 -5.48
N VAL A 96 2.79 -10.44 -6.17
CA VAL A 96 3.91 -9.51 -5.93
C VAL A 96 4.12 -8.67 -7.18
N ILE A 97 4.18 -7.35 -7.01
CA ILE A 97 4.36 -6.39 -8.10
C ILE A 97 5.41 -5.36 -7.69
N SER A 98 6.52 -5.29 -8.43
CA SER A 98 7.54 -4.25 -8.27
C SER A 98 7.28 -3.10 -9.24
N ILE A 99 6.99 -1.91 -8.70
CA ILE A 99 6.66 -0.69 -9.46
C ILE A 99 7.89 0.23 -9.46
N THR A 100 8.50 0.42 -10.63
CA THR A 100 9.68 1.30 -10.71
C THR A 100 9.29 2.77 -10.79
N GLN A 101 9.94 3.58 -9.96
CA GLN A 101 9.86 5.04 -9.97
C GLN A 101 10.85 5.68 -10.99
N THR A 102 11.59 4.87 -11.74
CA THR A 102 12.57 5.34 -12.71
C THR A 102 11.85 5.86 -13.96
N LYS A 103 11.95 7.18 -14.21
CA LYS A 103 11.21 7.86 -15.29
C LYS A 103 11.54 7.36 -16.69
N ASN A 104 12.82 7.08 -16.96
CA ASN A 104 13.34 6.69 -18.27
C ASN A 104 13.89 5.26 -18.20
N VAL A 105 13.06 4.32 -17.76
CA VAL A 105 13.39 2.90 -17.77
C VAL A 105 13.09 2.33 -19.17
N ASP A 106 13.97 1.46 -19.65
CA ASP A 106 13.69 0.66 -20.84
C ASP A 106 12.71 -0.48 -20.46
N GLU A 107 11.65 -0.63 -21.21
CA GLU A 107 10.66 -1.69 -20.97
C GLU A 107 11.27 -3.09 -21.16
N ASN A 108 12.29 -3.22 -22.01
CA ASN A 108 13.02 -4.48 -22.15
C ASN A 108 13.80 -4.83 -20.86
N ASP A 109 14.36 -3.82 -20.16
CA ASP A 109 15.04 -4.06 -18.87
C ASP A 109 14.05 -4.57 -17.80
N LEU A 110 12.80 -4.10 -17.83
CA LEU A 110 11.75 -4.57 -16.94
C LEU A 110 11.31 -6.00 -17.29
N ALA A 111 11.10 -6.29 -18.58
CA ALA A 111 10.74 -7.63 -19.05
C ALA A 111 11.82 -8.66 -18.71
N GLU A 112 13.10 -8.33 -18.92
CA GLU A 112 14.23 -9.19 -18.54
C GLU A 112 14.22 -9.44 -17.03
N ARG A 113 13.93 -8.41 -16.22
CA ARG A 113 13.88 -8.54 -14.77
C ARG A 113 12.68 -9.35 -14.29
N THR A 114 11.52 -9.22 -14.91
CA THR A 114 10.34 -10.06 -14.68
C THR A 114 10.66 -11.53 -14.94
N GLU A 115 11.33 -11.83 -16.06
CA GLU A 115 11.74 -13.20 -16.40
C GLU A 115 12.78 -13.76 -15.40
N GLU A 116 13.78 -12.94 -15.00
CA GLU A 116 14.83 -13.35 -14.07
C GLU A 116 14.31 -13.61 -12.65
N MET A 117 13.37 -12.78 -12.18
CA MET A 117 12.93 -12.78 -10.79
C MET A 117 11.68 -13.63 -10.56
N GLY A 118 10.80 -13.76 -11.57
CA GLY A 118 9.59 -14.58 -11.51
C GLY A 118 8.35 -13.86 -10.99
N TRP A 119 8.36 -12.53 -10.92
CA TRP A 119 7.18 -11.68 -10.66
C TRP A 119 7.27 -10.39 -11.45
N GLU A 120 6.16 -9.64 -11.54
CA GLU A 120 6.05 -8.47 -12.41
C GLU A 120 6.88 -7.27 -11.95
N PHE A 121 7.69 -6.74 -12.87
CA PHE A 121 8.36 -5.44 -12.78
C PHE A 121 7.72 -4.47 -13.75
N ILE A 122 7.10 -3.41 -13.24
CA ILE A 122 6.25 -2.53 -14.02
C ILE A 122 6.71 -1.08 -13.89
N LYS A 123 6.54 -0.34 -14.97
CA LYS A 123 6.81 1.09 -14.96
C LYS A 123 5.71 1.84 -14.22
N GLY A 124 6.05 2.46 -13.10
CA GLY A 124 5.16 3.29 -12.33
C GLY A 124 4.88 4.65 -12.97
N GLN A 125 3.80 5.27 -12.51
CA GLN A 125 3.42 6.64 -12.80
C GLN A 125 3.58 7.48 -11.53
N ASN A 126 3.89 8.77 -11.67
CA ASN A 126 4.16 9.63 -10.50
C ASN A 126 2.94 9.75 -9.57
N ASP A 127 1.73 9.79 -10.13
CA ASP A 127 0.47 9.86 -9.37
C ASP A 127 0.25 8.64 -8.49
N ILE A 128 0.62 7.45 -8.94
CA ILE A 128 0.56 6.22 -8.13
C ILE A 128 1.57 6.29 -6.98
N THR A 129 2.82 6.68 -7.27
CA THR A 129 3.85 6.85 -6.25
C THR A 129 3.43 7.85 -5.18
N ASP A 130 2.86 8.99 -5.61
CA ASP A 130 2.39 10.03 -4.71
C ASP A 130 1.16 9.55 -3.90
N ALA A 131 0.20 8.84 -4.53
CA ALA A 131 -0.98 8.30 -3.87
C ALA A 131 -0.63 7.28 -2.79
N PHE A 132 0.45 6.53 -2.98
CA PHE A 132 0.97 5.58 -1.99
C PHE A 132 2.06 6.18 -1.09
N GLY A 133 2.32 7.50 -1.10
CA GLY A 133 3.35 8.14 -0.29
C GLY A 133 4.73 7.48 -0.40
N ALA A 134 4.99 6.81 -1.52
CA ALA A 134 6.18 6.00 -1.74
C ALA A 134 7.35 6.87 -2.24
N ASP A 135 7.73 7.86 -1.45
CA ASP A 135 8.79 8.84 -1.76
C ASP A 135 10.22 8.27 -1.62
N ARG A 136 10.33 7.03 -1.13
CA ARG A 136 11.61 6.33 -0.90
C ARG A 136 11.59 4.95 -1.54
N SER A 137 12.78 4.47 -1.92
CA SER A 137 12.97 3.13 -2.49
C SER A 137 13.90 2.27 -1.62
N PRO A 138 13.53 1.04 -1.29
CA PRO A 138 12.20 0.47 -1.51
C PRO A 138 11.15 1.01 -0.53
N THR A 139 9.89 1.09 -0.96
CA THR A 139 8.73 1.16 -0.07
C THR A 139 7.87 -0.05 -0.34
N ILE A 140 7.50 -0.79 0.70
CA ILE A 140 6.74 -2.03 0.63
C ILE A 140 5.36 -1.76 1.19
N VAL A 141 4.32 -2.12 0.45
CA VAL A 141 2.91 -2.01 0.87
C VAL A 141 2.25 -3.37 0.70
N ILE A 142 1.49 -3.81 1.71
CA ILE A 142 0.71 -5.04 1.65
C ILE A 142 -0.77 -4.67 1.76
N ILE A 143 -1.55 -5.19 0.82
CA ILE A 143 -2.99 -4.93 0.66
C ILE A 143 -3.69 -6.27 0.79
N ASP A 144 -4.71 -6.35 1.64
CA ASP A 144 -5.49 -7.56 1.81
C ASP A 144 -6.54 -7.74 0.70
N LYS A 145 -7.28 -8.84 0.76
CA LYS A 145 -8.32 -9.19 -0.23
C LYS A 145 -9.52 -8.23 -0.22
N ASP A 146 -9.70 -7.46 0.84
CA ASP A 146 -10.74 -6.42 0.92
C ASP A 146 -10.26 -5.07 0.34
N GLY A 147 -9.06 -5.03 -0.26
CA GLY A 147 -8.47 -3.81 -0.80
C GLY A 147 -7.90 -2.87 0.26
N MET A 148 -7.73 -3.34 1.52
CA MET A 148 -7.26 -2.51 2.62
C MET A 148 -5.74 -2.61 2.78
N ILE A 149 -5.07 -1.49 3.02
CA ILE A 149 -3.64 -1.48 3.34
C ILE A 149 -3.44 -2.02 4.76
N THR A 150 -2.84 -3.19 4.87
CA THR A 150 -2.55 -3.84 6.16
C THR A 150 -1.14 -3.55 6.67
N PHE A 151 -0.23 -3.18 5.77
CA PHE A 151 1.16 -2.87 6.11
C PHE A 151 1.77 -1.88 5.12
N SER A 152 2.63 -0.98 5.62
CA SER A 152 3.47 -0.11 4.81
C SER A 152 4.79 0.17 5.52
N LYS A 153 5.91 0.11 4.77
CA LYS A 153 7.24 0.35 5.30
C LYS A 153 8.19 0.86 4.23
N SER A 154 8.88 1.96 4.51
CA SER A 154 10.05 2.37 3.73
C SER A 154 11.31 1.65 4.21
N GLY A 155 12.11 1.16 3.29
CA GLY A 155 13.29 0.32 3.51
C GLY A 155 13.00 -1.17 3.35
N SER A 156 14.05 -1.98 3.32
CA SER A 156 13.96 -3.44 3.21
C SER A 156 13.45 -4.08 4.51
N MET A 157 13.05 -5.34 4.40
CA MET A 157 12.65 -6.18 5.52
C MET A 157 13.21 -7.59 5.36
N SER A 158 13.18 -8.39 6.42
CA SER A 158 13.57 -9.79 6.35
C SER A 158 12.46 -10.65 5.77
N GLN A 159 12.80 -11.84 5.24
CA GLN A 159 11.81 -12.79 4.74
C GLN A 159 10.80 -13.17 5.82
N SER A 160 11.24 -13.42 7.05
CA SER A 160 10.34 -13.77 8.16
C SER A 160 9.38 -12.63 8.53
N GLU A 161 9.80 -11.36 8.42
CA GLU A 161 8.92 -10.20 8.61
C GLU A 161 7.91 -10.09 7.46
N LEU A 162 8.36 -10.28 6.22
CA LEU A 162 7.49 -10.29 5.03
C LEU A 162 6.40 -11.35 5.14
N GLU A 163 6.79 -12.60 5.42
CA GLU A 163 5.87 -13.72 5.59
C GLU A 163 4.86 -13.49 6.73
N GLU A 164 5.31 -12.96 7.87
CA GLU A 164 4.42 -12.60 8.99
C GLU A 164 3.34 -11.61 8.56
N LYS A 165 3.73 -10.56 7.80
CA LYS A 165 2.79 -9.52 7.38
C LYS A 165 1.83 -10.00 6.29
N ILE A 166 2.30 -10.81 5.34
CA ILE A 166 1.45 -11.41 4.32
C ILE A 166 0.46 -12.39 4.95
N ASN A 167 0.93 -13.26 5.86
CA ASN A 167 0.04 -14.21 6.55
C ASN A 167 -1.05 -13.50 7.36
N ALA A 168 -0.74 -12.36 7.99
CA ALA A 168 -1.73 -11.54 8.68
C ALA A 168 -2.76 -10.88 7.73
N ALA A 169 -2.39 -10.65 6.46
CA ALA A 169 -3.29 -10.11 5.44
C ALA A 169 -4.16 -11.20 4.76
N LEU A 170 -3.78 -12.47 4.90
CA LEU A 170 -4.53 -13.63 4.38
C LEU A 170 -5.65 -14.09 5.31
N GLU A 171 -5.66 -13.67 6.61
CA GLU A 171 -6.65 -14.05 7.63
C GLU A 171 -7.97 -13.27 7.48
#